data_568596046f4f177f414fe6fddc330860
#
_entry.id   568596046f4f177f414fe6fddc330860
#
_cell.length_a   1.000
_cell.length_b   1.000
_cell.length_c   1.000
_cell.angle_alpha   90.00
_cell.angle_beta   90.00
_cell.angle_gamma   90.00
#
_symmetry.space_group_name_H-M   'P 1'
#
loop_
_entity.id
_entity.type
_entity.pdbx_description
1 polymer ?
#
loop_
_entity_poly.entity_id
_entity_poly.type
_entity_poly.pdbx_seq_one_letter_code
_entity_poly.pdbx_strand_id
1 'polypeptide(L)'
;MAQRICVTGATGKAGRAVVAELLDHGYDVAATDVAVTRADREQGTLRADLTDYGQAAEALTGAEAVVHLANIPAPGLSTPAVTFNANVTMNFNVFQAAAHLRLSRVVWASSETTLGLPFDVPPRYAPVDEDHYPRPTSTYALSKVASETIAEHFAQWSGIPFVALRFSNIMAPADYQEFPSFWADARLRKWNLWGYIDQRDVAAACRQALQAPAEAVEGSRAFIIAAADTVMNRPSADLLAEVFPGVRLTREIGEFGTLLAIDRARQVLGYEPRHSWRDHVKTS
;
A
#
# COMPACT_ATOMS: atom_id res chain seq x y z
N MET A 1 -15.02 24.61 -4.83
CA MET A 1 -15.65 23.30 -5.09
C MET A 1 -14.80 22.25 -4.39
N ALA A 2 -15.38 21.14 -3.92
CA ALA A 2 -14.61 20.04 -3.33
C ALA A 2 -13.69 19.44 -4.41
N GLN A 3 -12.47 19.06 -4.04
CA GLN A 3 -11.55 18.42 -4.95
C GLN A 3 -12.07 17.01 -5.28
N ARG A 4 -12.15 16.69 -6.58
CA ARG A 4 -12.65 15.39 -7.05
C ARG A 4 -11.53 14.38 -7.18
N ILE A 5 -11.64 13.26 -6.45
CA ILE A 5 -10.65 12.18 -6.42
C ILE A 5 -11.26 10.90 -6.99
N CYS A 6 -10.61 10.31 -7.99
CA CYS A 6 -10.95 8.96 -8.41
C CYS A 6 -10.31 7.93 -7.47
N VAL A 7 -11.10 7.00 -6.94
CA VAL A 7 -10.61 5.85 -6.16
C VAL A 7 -10.89 4.59 -6.94
N THR A 8 -9.85 3.89 -7.36
CA THR A 8 -9.96 2.59 -8.04
C THR A 8 -9.73 1.44 -7.06
N GLY A 9 -10.32 0.27 -7.32
CA GLY A 9 -10.30 -0.81 -6.34
C GLY A 9 -11.18 -0.48 -5.13
N ALA A 10 -12.21 0.35 -5.33
CA ALA A 10 -13.02 0.97 -4.29
C ALA A 10 -13.82 -0.02 -3.43
N THR A 11 -14.12 -1.22 -3.95
CA THR A 11 -14.88 -2.25 -3.21
C THR A 11 -14.01 -3.18 -2.37
N GLY A 12 -12.69 -3.09 -2.52
CA GLY A 12 -11.72 -3.85 -1.73
C GLY A 12 -11.61 -3.37 -0.27
N LYS A 13 -10.92 -4.14 0.59
CA LYS A 13 -10.71 -3.80 2.02
C LYS A 13 -10.14 -2.38 2.19
N ALA A 14 -9.05 -2.06 1.50
CA ALA A 14 -8.44 -0.73 1.54
C ALA A 14 -9.33 0.33 0.85
N GLY A 15 -9.91 -0.02 -0.32
CA GLY A 15 -10.71 0.91 -1.11
C GLY A 15 -11.91 1.46 -0.36
N ARG A 16 -12.67 0.61 0.34
CA ARG A 16 -13.80 1.06 1.18
C ARG A 16 -13.37 2.03 2.26
N ALA A 17 -12.24 1.76 2.93
CA ALA A 17 -11.72 2.65 3.96
C ALA A 17 -11.26 3.99 3.37
N VAL A 18 -10.60 3.97 2.20
CA VAL A 18 -10.16 5.20 1.51
C VAL A 18 -11.34 6.03 1.03
N VAL A 19 -12.38 5.42 0.45
CA VAL A 19 -13.59 6.13 0.04
C VAL A 19 -14.24 6.82 1.24
N ALA A 20 -14.41 6.11 2.36
CA ALA A 20 -14.99 6.68 3.58
C ALA A 20 -14.14 7.85 4.11
N GLU A 21 -12.83 7.65 4.25
CA GLU A 21 -11.88 8.67 4.74
C GLU A 21 -11.92 9.96 3.89
N LEU A 22 -11.96 9.81 2.57
CA LEU A 22 -11.99 10.97 1.68
C LEU A 22 -13.33 11.72 1.75
N LEU A 23 -14.45 11.00 1.79
CA LEU A 23 -15.78 11.59 1.96
C LEU A 23 -15.89 12.35 3.30
N ASP A 24 -15.41 11.75 4.40
CA ASP A 24 -15.43 12.35 5.74
C ASP A 24 -14.57 13.63 5.81
N HIS A 25 -13.57 13.75 4.92
CA HIS A 25 -12.72 14.94 4.80
C HIS A 25 -13.16 15.90 3.69
N GLY A 26 -14.37 15.74 3.15
CA GLY A 26 -15.01 16.70 2.25
C GLY A 26 -14.56 16.64 0.78
N TYR A 27 -13.94 15.55 0.35
CA TYR A 27 -13.64 15.30 -1.07
C TYR A 27 -14.89 14.85 -1.84
N ASP A 28 -14.94 15.17 -3.13
CA ASP A 28 -15.85 14.51 -4.08
C ASP A 28 -15.19 13.23 -4.58
N VAL A 29 -15.80 12.07 -4.35
CA VAL A 29 -15.18 10.77 -4.65
C VAL A 29 -15.86 10.08 -5.81
N ALA A 30 -15.11 9.84 -6.89
CA ALA A 30 -15.51 8.98 -8.00
C ALA A 30 -14.94 7.57 -7.74
N ALA A 31 -15.79 6.66 -7.24
CA ALA A 31 -15.39 5.29 -6.90
C ALA A 31 -15.54 4.34 -8.11
N THR A 32 -14.55 3.49 -8.36
CA THR A 32 -14.62 2.47 -9.42
C THR A 32 -13.97 1.14 -9.01
N ASP A 33 -14.53 0.04 -9.51
CA ASP A 33 -13.99 -1.31 -9.34
C ASP A 33 -14.46 -2.23 -10.49
N VAL A 34 -13.81 -3.36 -10.69
CA VAL A 34 -14.27 -4.41 -11.60
C VAL A 34 -15.38 -5.27 -10.97
N ALA A 35 -15.34 -5.47 -9.65
CA ALA A 35 -16.25 -6.29 -8.87
C ALA A 35 -17.25 -5.41 -8.10
N VAL A 36 -18.29 -4.93 -8.77
CA VAL A 36 -19.27 -4.01 -8.19
C VAL A 36 -20.58 -4.73 -7.93
N THR A 37 -21.02 -4.80 -6.68
CA THR A 37 -22.34 -5.34 -6.28
C THR A 37 -23.47 -4.34 -6.60
N ARG A 38 -24.72 -4.76 -6.40
CA ARG A 38 -25.87 -3.86 -6.52
C ARG A 38 -25.78 -2.71 -5.50
N ALA A 39 -25.44 -3.02 -4.26
CA ALA A 39 -25.29 -2.01 -3.20
C ALA A 39 -24.19 -0.99 -3.51
N ASP A 40 -23.06 -1.44 -4.06
CA ASP A 40 -21.98 -0.53 -4.46
C ASP A 40 -22.44 0.43 -5.58
N ARG A 41 -23.23 -0.07 -6.55
CA ARG A 41 -23.82 0.78 -7.61
C ARG A 41 -24.82 1.80 -7.06
N GLU A 42 -25.66 1.39 -6.11
CA GLU A 42 -26.60 2.30 -5.43
C GLU A 42 -25.87 3.42 -4.64
N GLN A 43 -24.62 3.17 -4.24
CA GLN A 43 -23.71 4.16 -3.65
C GLN A 43 -22.88 4.94 -4.67
N GLY A 44 -23.11 4.74 -5.97
CA GLY A 44 -22.45 5.48 -7.04
C GLY A 44 -21.12 4.88 -7.53
N THR A 45 -20.74 3.65 -7.09
CA THR A 45 -19.53 3.01 -7.60
C THR A 45 -19.72 2.56 -9.05
N LEU A 46 -18.85 3.05 -9.94
CA LEU A 46 -18.83 2.69 -11.36
C LEU A 46 -18.09 1.34 -11.54
N ARG A 47 -18.65 0.46 -12.38
CA ARG A 47 -17.93 -0.74 -12.80
C ARG A 47 -17.00 -0.40 -13.96
N ALA A 48 -15.69 -0.65 -13.79
CA ALA A 48 -14.70 -0.51 -14.86
C ALA A 48 -13.62 -1.59 -14.77
N ASP A 49 -13.23 -2.13 -15.91
CA ASP A 49 -12.07 -3.01 -16.05
C ASP A 49 -10.85 -2.17 -16.50
N LEU A 50 -9.92 -1.95 -15.59
CA LEU A 50 -8.75 -1.10 -15.83
C LEU A 50 -7.67 -1.78 -16.70
N THR A 51 -7.85 -3.04 -17.08
CA THR A 51 -7.02 -3.66 -18.12
C THR A 51 -7.38 -3.13 -19.52
N ASP A 52 -8.55 -2.50 -19.66
CA ASP A 52 -8.96 -1.74 -20.85
C ASP A 52 -8.64 -0.25 -20.63
N TYR A 53 -7.85 0.31 -21.55
CA TYR A 53 -7.43 1.72 -21.46
C TYR A 53 -8.61 2.70 -21.58
N GLY A 54 -9.59 2.40 -22.42
CA GLY A 54 -10.77 3.25 -22.59
C GLY A 54 -11.55 3.39 -21.30
N GLN A 55 -11.80 2.26 -20.61
CA GLN A 55 -12.49 2.25 -19.31
C GLN A 55 -11.65 2.93 -18.22
N ALA A 56 -10.32 2.76 -18.24
CA ALA A 56 -9.43 3.48 -17.31
C ALA A 56 -9.51 5.00 -17.50
N ALA A 57 -9.48 5.48 -18.76
CA ALA A 57 -9.60 6.90 -19.07
C ALA A 57 -10.97 7.47 -18.70
N GLU A 58 -12.08 6.73 -18.98
CA GLU A 58 -13.42 7.14 -18.59
C GLU A 58 -13.57 7.24 -17.07
N ALA A 59 -13.04 6.26 -16.31
CA ALA A 59 -13.09 6.25 -14.85
C ALA A 59 -12.37 7.45 -14.21
N LEU A 60 -11.29 7.95 -14.85
CA LEU A 60 -10.52 9.09 -14.36
C LEU A 60 -11.03 10.44 -14.88
N THR A 61 -11.96 10.44 -15.85
CA THR A 61 -12.46 11.69 -16.45
C THR A 61 -13.12 12.60 -15.41
N GLY A 62 -12.67 13.85 -15.35
CA GLY A 62 -13.15 14.86 -14.42
C GLY A 62 -12.57 14.76 -13.00
N ALA A 63 -11.69 13.80 -12.71
CA ALA A 63 -10.95 13.76 -11.47
C ALA A 63 -9.73 14.71 -11.52
N GLU A 64 -9.37 15.29 -10.39
CA GLU A 64 -8.16 16.11 -10.22
C GLU A 64 -6.94 15.25 -9.84
N ALA A 65 -7.17 14.15 -9.14
CA ALA A 65 -6.14 13.18 -8.75
C ALA A 65 -6.74 11.77 -8.64
N VAL A 66 -5.89 10.76 -8.55
CA VAL A 66 -6.32 9.37 -8.41
C VAL A 66 -5.63 8.69 -7.22
N VAL A 67 -6.42 7.90 -6.47
CA VAL A 67 -5.93 6.87 -5.54
C VAL A 67 -6.17 5.51 -6.19
N HIS A 68 -5.12 4.93 -6.75
CA HIS A 68 -5.19 3.69 -7.51
C HIS A 68 -4.84 2.48 -6.64
N LEU A 69 -5.87 1.74 -6.19
CA LEU A 69 -5.74 0.55 -5.35
C LEU A 69 -6.11 -0.75 -6.09
N ALA A 70 -6.70 -0.65 -7.28
CA ALA A 70 -7.11 -1.81 -8.08
C ALA A 70 -5.90 -2.64 -8.51
N ASN A 71 -5.85 -3.87 -8.05
CA ASN A 71 -4.84 -4.87 -8.41
C ASN A 71 -5.34 -6.27 -8.02
N ILE A 72 -4.74 -7.32 -8.56
CA ILE A 72 -4.78 -8.65 -7.96
C ILE A 72 -3.84 -8.57 -6.74
N PRO A 73 -4.35 -8.62 -5.49
CA PRO A 73 -3.63 -8.07 -4.33
C PRO A 73 -2.59 -9.01 -3.70
N ALA A 74 -2.48 -10.25 -4.19
CA ALA A 74 -1.54 -11.23 -3.64
C ALA A 74 -1.18 -12.32 -4.66
N PRO A 75 -0.04 -13.02 -4.48
CA PRO A 75 0.26 -14.23 -5.25
C PRO A 75 -0.73 -15.35 -4.92
N GLY A 76 -0.98 -16.24 -5.85
CA GLY A 76 -1.84 -17.42 -5.67
C GLY A 76 -3.35 -17.19 -5.88
N LEU A 77 -3.81 -15.96 -6.03
CA LEU A 77 -5.21 -15.65 -6.35
C LEU A 77 -5.52 -15.86 -7.85
N SER A 78 -4.50 -15.83 -8.68
CA SER A 78 -4.56 -16.12 -10.11
C SER A 78 -3.27 -16.81 -10.55
N THR A 79 -3.22 -17.28 -11.79
CA THR A 79 -1.97 -17.82 -12.33
C THR A 79 -0.87 -16.74 -12.33
N PRO A 80 0.41 -17.11 -12.20
CA PRO A 80 1.51 -16.15 -12.16
C PRO A 80 1.52 -15.15 -13.32
N ALA A 81 1.29 -15.63 -14.55
CA ALA A 81 1.24 -14.77 -15.74
C ALA A 81 0.05 -13.80 -15.71
N VAL A 82 -1.14 -14.25 -15.30
CA VAL A 82 -2.31 -13.38 -15.17
C VAL A 82 -2.06 -12.31 -14.10
N THR A 83 -1.51 -12.68 -12.94
CA THR A 83 -1.20 -11.72 -11.87
C THR A 83 -0.24 -10.63 -12.34
N PHE A 84 0.86 -11.02 -13.00
CA PHE A 84 1.84 -10.06 -13.50
C PHE A 84 1.24 -9.16 -14.59
N ASN A 85 0.68 -9.76 -15.64
CA ASN A 85 0.20 -9.03 -16.81
C ASN A 85 -0.96 -8.08 -16.43
N ALA A 86 -1.96 -8.57 -15.69
CA ALA A 86 -3.10 -7.75 -15.29
C ALA A 86 -2.66 -6.56 -14.41
N ASN A 87 -1.81 -6.79 -13.41
CA ASN A 87 -1.36 -5.72 -12.52
C ASN A 87 -0.54 -4.66 -13.26
N VAL A 88 0.40 -5.08 -14.12
CA VAL A 88 1.21 -4.12 -14.90
C VAL A 88 0.34 -3.36 -15.90
N THR A 89 -0.59 -4.04 -16.57
CA THR A 89 -1.51 -3.40 -17.53
C THR A 89 -2.42 -2.39 -16.86
N MET A 90 -3.04 -2.73 -15.72
CA MET A 90 -3.90 -1.80 -14.96
C MET A 90 -3.12 -0.56 -14.51
N ASN A 91 -1.92 -0.76 -13.92
CA ASN A 91 -1.07 0.34 -13.49
C ASN A 91 -0.67 1.23 -14.68
N PHE A 92 -0.20 0.63 -15.78
CA PHE A 92 0.16 1.37 -16.99
C PHE A 92 -1.02 2.19 -17.53
N ASN A 93 -2.21 1.58 -17.67
CA ASN A 93 -3.39 2.24 -18.21
C ASN A 93 -3.84 3.42 -17.34
N VAL A 94 -3.83 3.26 -16.02
CA VAL A 94 -4.17 4.34 -15.08
C VAL A 94 -3.12 5.46 -15.13
N PHE A 95 -1.83 5.14 -15.18
CA PHE A 95 -0.76 6.13 -15.29
C PHE A 95 -0.82 6.90 -16.61
N GLN A 96 -1.07 6.18 -17.72
CA GLN A 96 -1.25 6.77 -19.04
C GLN A 96 -2.50 7.68 -19.08
N ALA A 97 -3.62 7.24 -18.50
CA ALA A 97 -4.84 8.05 -18.42
C ALA A 97 -4.63 9.28 -17.56
N ALA A 98 -3.95 9.15 -16.41
CA ALA A 98 -3.62 10.27 -15.54
C ALA A 98 -2.75 11.32 -16.27
N ALA A 99 -1.74 10.87 -17.02
CA ALA A 99 -0.90 11.76 -17.83
C ALA A 99 -1.70 12.43 -18.96
N HIS A 100 -2.54 11.67 -19.67
CA HIS A 100 -3.37 12.19 -20.77
C HIS A 100 -4.37 13.25 -20.27
N LEU A 101 -5.03 12.99 -19.15
CA LEU A 101 -6.00 13.87 -18.53
C LEU A 101 -5.35 15.00 -17.68
N ARG A 102 -4.04 14.99 -17.54
CA ARG A 102 -3.26 15.96 -16.76
C ARG A 102 -3.70 16.06 -15.29
N LEU A 103 -3.87 14.90 -14.65
CA LEU A 103 -4.15 14.88 -13.23
C LEU A 103 -3.03 15.56 -12.44
N SER A 104 -3.36 16.11 -11.30
CA SER A 104 -2.40 16.81 -10.43
C SER A 104 -1.51 15.84 -9.65
N ARG A 105 -1.97 14.58 -9.45
CA ARG A 105 -1.25 13.57 -8.65
C ARG A 105 -1.77 12.16 -8.89
N VAL A 106 -0.87 11.19 -8.80
CA VAL A 106 -1.17 9.76 -8.75
C VAL A 106 -0.66 9.20 -7.43
N VAL A 107 -1.56 8.79 -6.53
CA VAL A 107 -1.25 7.98 -5.35
C VAL A 107 -1.63 6.53 -5.68
N TRP A 108 -0.74 5.57 -5.47
CA TRP A 108 -1.03 4.20 -5.89
C TRP A 108 -0.45 3.12 -4.96
N ALA A 109 -1.11 1.96 -4.94
CA ALA A 109 -0.72 0.83 -4.12
C ALA A 109 0.48 0.10 -4.72
N SER A 110 1.67 0.32 -4.17
CA SER A 110 2.79 -0.60 -4.24
C SER A 110 2.68 -1.62 -3.09
N SER A 111 3.75 -2.29 -2.71
CA SER A 111 3.71 -3.35 -1.71
C SER A 111 5.04 -3.52 -0.99
N GLU A 112 5.00 -3.90 0.28
CA GLU A 112 6.18 -4.39 1.02
C GLU A 112 6.87 -5.60 0.36
N THR A 113 6.14 -6.33 -0.51
CA THR A 113 6.70 -7.49 -1.22
C THR A 113 7.86 -7.14 -2.15
N THR A 114 8.01 -5.87 -2.53
CA THR A 114 9.17 -5.36 -3.27
C THR A 114 10.47 -5.53 -2.49
N LEU A 115 10.42 -5.61 -1.14
CA LEU A 115 11.56 -5.62 -0.24
C LEU A 115 12.21 -7.00 -0.05
N GLY A 116 11.63 -8.07 -0.61
CA GLY A 116 12.24 -9.41 -0.54
C GLY A 116 11.44 -10.45 0.24
N LEU A 117 10.16 -10.19 0.49
CA LEU A 117 9.27 -11.17 1.13
C LEU A 117 9.22 -12.48 0.33
N PRO A 118 9.23 -13.63 1.01
CA PRO A 118 9.01 -13.87 2.45
C PRO A 118 10.27 -13.85 3.32
N PHE A 119 11.32 -13.19 2.90
CA PHE A 119 12.62 -13.13 3.59
C PHE A 119 13.28 -14.49 3.85
N ASP A 120 13.14 -15.44 2.93
CA ASP A 120 13.93 -16.68 2.94
C ASP A 120 15.43 -16.37 2.78
N VAL A 121 15.74 -15.29 2.09
CA VAL A 121 17.01 -14.60 2.23
C VAL A 121 16.80 -13.42 3.16
N PRO A 122 17.48 -13.39 4.32
CA PRO A 122 17.32 -12.32 5.30
C PRO A 122 17.52 -10.92 4.70
N PRO A 123 16.85 -9.89 5.23
CA PRO A 123 17.13 -8.53 4.83
C PRO A 123 18.57 -8.13 5.20
N ARG A 124 19.12 -7.15 4.50
CA ARG A 124 20.50 -6.70 4.77
C ARG A 124 20.65 -6.02 6.14
N TYR A 125 19.56 -5.42 6.61
CA TYR A 125 19.46 -4.70 7.89
C TYR A 125 18.00 -4.54 8.29
N ALA A 126 17.78 -4.16 9.53
CA ALA A 126 16.47 -3.77 10.04
C ALA A 126 16.59 -2.48 10.90
N PRO A 127 15.54 -1.64 10.98
CA PRO A 127 14.31 -1.70 10.17
C PRO A 127 14.62 -1.54 8.67
N VAL A 128 13.89 -2.28 7.82
CA VAL A 128 14.02 -2.20 6.37
C VAL A 128 13.36 -0.91 5.89
N ASP A 129 14.08 -0.08 5.14
CA ASP A 129 13.61 1.19 4.57
C ASP A 129 13.47 1.12 3.04
N GLU A 130 13.13 2.25 2.42
CA GLU A 130 12.92 2.35 0.97
C GLU A 130 14.22 2.25 0.16
N ASP A 131 15.38 2.44 0.79
CA ASP A 131 16.70 2.32 0.16
C ASP A 131 17.18 0.86 0.12
N HIS A 132 16.45 -0.04 0.77
CA HIS A 132 16.70 -1.47 0.62
C HIS A 132 16.46 -1.90 -0.83
N TYR A 133 17.45 -2.58 -1.42
CA TYR A 133 17.40 -3.00 -2.82
C TYR A 133 16.17 -3.88 -3.10
N PRO A 134 15.36 -3.57 -4.15
CA PRO A 134 14.21 -4.38 -4.51
C PRO A 134 14.61 -5.83 -4.82
N ARG A 135 13.92 -6.78 -4.22
CA ARG A 135 14.15 -8.22 -4.41
C ARG A 135 12.83 -8.98 -4.59
N PRO A 136 12.14 -8.82 -5.72
CA PRO A 136 10.89 -9.52 -5.95
C PRO A 136 11.10 -11.03 -5.98
N THR A 137 10.29 -11.79 -5.24
CA THR A 137 10.35 -13.26 -5.15
C THR A 137 9.09 -13.93 -5.68
N SER A 138 8.16 -13.14 -6.23
CA SER A 138 6.94 -13.61 -6.86
C SER A 138 6.58 -12.73 -8.06
N THR A 139 5.72 -13.22 -8.95
CA THR A 139 5.21 -12.42 -10.07
C THR A 139 4.37 -11.23 -9.61
N TYR A 140 3.71 -11.33 -8.44
CA TYR A 140 3.06 -10.19 -7.80
C TYR A 140 4.09 -9.13 -7.40
N ALA A 141 5.12 -9.51 -6.65
CA ALA A 141 6.17 -8.58 -6.25
C ALA A 141 6.89 -7.98 -7.48
N LEU A 142 7.17 -8.80 -8.51
CA LEU A 142 7.78 -8.34 -9.75
C LEU A 142 6.90 -7.32 -10.47
N SER A 143 5.56 -7.52 -10.50
CA SER A 143 4.64 -6.54 -11.07
C SER A 143 4.69 -5.19 -10.36
N LYS A 144 4.87 -5.19 -9.02
CA LYS A 144 5.00 -3.95 -8.25
C LYS A 144 6.33 -3.24 -8.53
N VAL A 145 7.46 -3.95 -8.58
CA VAL A 145 8.78 -3.38 -8.93
C VAL A 145 8.75 -2.80 -10.36
N ALA A 146 8.20 -3.54 -11.34
CA ALA A 146 8.05 -3.05 -12.70
C ALA A 146 7.18 -1.78 -12.76
N SER A 147 6.08 -1.75 -12.00
CA SER A 147 5.20 -0.58 -11.94
C SER A 147 5.85 0.63 -11.26
N GLU A 148 6.72 0.45 -10.26
CA GLU A 148 7.50 1.55 -9.69
C GLU A 148 8.44 2.17 -10.74
N THR A 149 9.10 1.36 -11.57
CA THR A 149 9.93 1.83 -12.69
C THR A 149 9.09 2.55 -13.75
N ILE A 150 7.93 2.00 -14.10
CA ILE A 150 6.99 2.64 -15.03
C ILE A 150 6.54 4.01 -14.49
N ALA A 151 6.17 4.09 -13.21
CA ALA A 151 5.77 5.34 -12.57
C ALA A 151 6.89 6.39 -12.58
N GLU A 152 8.15 5.98 -12.40
CA GLU A 152 9.31 6.88 -12.48
C GLU A 152 9.39 7.57 -13.86
N HIS A 153 9.27 6.80 -14.94
CA HIS A 153 9.30 7.36 -16.29
C HIS A 153 8.08 8.22 -16.58
N PHE A 154 6.86 7.82 -16.16
CA PHE A 154 5.68 8.67 -16.30
C PHE A 154 5.84 10.00 -15.56
N ALA A 155 6.38 9.99 -14.35
CA ALA A 155 6.64 11.22 -13.61
C ALA A 155 7.63 12.13 -14.34
N GLN A 156 8.69 11.59 -14.91
CA GLN A 156 9.71 12.34 -15.65
C GLN A 156 9.12 13.06 -16.87
N TRP A 157 8.32 12.40 -17.70
CA TRP A 157 7.83 13.03 -18.92
C TRP A 157 6.50 13.78 -18.76
N SER A 158 5.68 13.47 -17.74
CA SER A 158 4.40 14.18 -17.51
C SER A 158 4.52 15.33 -16.53
N GLY A 159 5.54 15.33 -15.66
CA GLY A 159 5.67 16.27 -14.54
C GLY A 159 4.68 16.01 -13.39
N ILE A 160 3.87 14.95 -13.46
CA ILE A 160 2.90 14.59 -12.41
C ILE A 160 3.64 13.86 -11.29
N PRO A 161 3.44 14.22 -10.00
CA PRO A 161 3.95 13.43 -8.88
C PRO A 161 3.27 12.05 -8.78
N PHE A 162 4.08 10.99 -8.71
CA PHE A 162 3.65 9.61 -8.50
C PHE A 162 4.08 9.15 -7.10
N VAL A 163 3.12 8.87 -6.23
CA VAL A 163 3.35 8.47 -4.84
C VAL A 163 3.01 7.00 -4.69
N ALA A 164 4.02 6.15 -4.64
CA ALA A 164 3.89 4.71 -4.43
C ALA A 164 3.83 4.40 -2.92
N LEU A 165 2.74 3.82 -2.45
CA LEU A 165 2.59 3.39 -1.07
C LEU A 165 2.87 1.88 -0.97
N ARG A 166 4.03 1.51 -0.42
CA ARG A 166 4.42 0.12 -0.16
C ARG A 166 3.72 -0.36 1.10
N PHE A 167 2.44 -0.70 0.95
CA PHE A 167 1.63 -1.18 2.07
C PHE A 167 2.15 -2.50 2.63
N SER A 168 2.23 -2.57 3.95
CA SER A 168 2.33 -3.82 4.68
C SER A 168 1.00 -4.58 4.63
N ASN A 169 0.93 -5.77 5.23
CA ASN A 169 -0.26 -6.61 5.19
C ASN A 169 -1.48 -5.89 5.80
N ILE A 170 -2.46 -5.57 4.95
CA ILE A 170 -3.62 -4.75 5.34
C ILE A 170 -4.63 -5.57 6.13
N MET A 171 -4.90 -5.13 7.36
CA MET A 171 -5.79 -5.76 8.33
C MET A 171 -7.00 -4.87 8.62
N ALA A 172 -8.14 -5.51 8.85
CA ALA A 172 -9.29 -4.91 9.51
C ALA A 172 -9.27 -5.27 11.00
N PRO A 173 -9.99 -4.56 11.88
CA PRO A 173 -10.05 -4.88 13.31
C PRO A 173 -10.45 -6.34 13.62
N ALA A 174 -11.30 -6.95 12.79
CA ALA A 174 -11.69 -8.36 12.92
C ALA A 174 -10.51 -9.33 12.70
N ASP A 175 -9.55 -8.98 11.83
CA ASP A 175 -8.40 -9.82 11.50
C ASP A 175 -7.42 -9.93 12.68
N TYR A 176 -7.45 -9.02 13.65
CA TYR A 176 -6.55 -9.03 14.80
C TYR A 176 -6.72 -10.25 15.71
N GLN A 177 -7.89 -10.88 15.68
CA GLN A 177 -8.17 -12.10 16.44
C GLN A 177 -7.30 -13.29 16.00
N GLU A 178 -6.67 -13.22 14.85
CA GLU A 178 -5.75 -14.26 14.36
C GLU A 178 -4.32 -14.10 14.93
N PHE A 179 -3.94 -12.92 15.44
CA PHE A 179 -2.55 -12.64 15.85
C PHE A 179 -2.04 -13.54 16.97
N PRO A 180 -2.84 -13.91 18.00
CA PRO A 180 -2.39 -14.86 19.02
C PRO A 180 -1.93 -16.21 18.46
N SER A 181 -2.42 -16.64 17.30
CA SER A 181 -2.02 -17.90 16.66
C SER A 181 -0.54 -17.93 16.23
N PHE A 182 0.10 -16.76 16.09
CA PHE A 182 1.51 -16.62 15.67
C PHE A 182 2.47 -16.55 16.86
N TRP A 183 2.01 -16.28 18.08
CA TRP A 183 2.86 -15.91 19.20
C TRP A 183 3.74 -17.03 19.71
N ALA A 184 3.29 -18.29 19.56
CA ALA A 184 4.03 -19.46 20.02
C ALA A 184 5.29 -19.76 19.17
N ASP A 185 5.29 -19.36 17.89
CA ASP A 185 6.43 -19.57 16.98
C ASP A 185 6.58 -18.34 16.06
N ALA A 186 7.64 -17.58 16.30
CA ALA A 186 7.96 -16.39 15.51
C ALA A 186 8.13 -16.68 13.99
N ARG A 187 8.49 -17.93 13.62
CA ARG A 187 8.68 -18.31 12.21
C ARG A 187 7.40 -18.36 11.41
N LEU A 188 6.25 -18.55 12.05
CA LEU A 188 4.94 -18.56 11.37
C LEU A 188 4.62 -17.21 10.68
N ARG A 189 5.16 -16.12 11.22
CA ARG A 189 4.84 -14.76 10.72
C ARG A 189 6.09 -13.95 10.35
N LYS A 190 7.25 -14.60 10.19
CA LYS A 190 8.53 -13.96 9.80
C LYS A 190 8.49 -13.31 8.42
N TRP A 191 7.59 -13.76 7.55
CA TRP A 191 7.64 -13.52 6.12
C TRP A 191 7.56 -12.04 5.70
N ASN A 192 7.09 -11.15 6.59
CA ASN A 192 7.13 -9.69 6.39
C ASN A 192 7.65 -8.97 7.64
N LEU A 193 8.59 -9.58 8.38
CA LEU A 193 9.15 -9.04 9.61
C LEU A 193 8.06 -8.71 10.65
N TRP A 194 7.05 -9.57 10.72
CA TRP A 194 5.88 -9.44 11.61
C TRP A 194 5.08 -8.15 11.42
N GLY A 195 5.24 -7.46 10.27
CA GLY A 195 4.55 -6.23 9.96
C GLY A 195 3.07 -6.41 9.66
N TYR A 196 2.31 -5.33 9.77
CA TYR A 196 0.92 -5.19 9.35
C TYR A 196 0.58 -3.71 9.21
N ILE A 197 -0.64 -3.41 8.75
CA ILE A 197 -1.22 -2.09 8.80
C ILE A 197 -2.75 -2.18 8.91
N ASP A 198 -3.36 -1.30 9.73
CA ASP A 198 -4.81 -1.16 9.78
C ASP A 198 -5.35 -0.46 8.52
N GLN A 199 -6.48 -0.93 8.00
CA GLN A 199 -7.10 -0.33 6.80
C GLN A 199 -7.44 1.16 6.98
N ARG A 200 -7.69 1.64 8.21
CA ARG A 200 -7.95 3.05 8.51
C ARG A 200 -6.68 3.89 8.39
N ASP A 201 -5.53 3.34 8.80
CA ASP A 201 -4.22 3.99 8.61
C ASP A 201 -3.78 3.96 7.15
N VAL A 202 -4.16 2.93 6.37
CA VAL A 202 -4.04 2.93 4.89
C VAL A 202 -4.80 4.11 4.30
N ALA A 203 -6.04 4.32 4.73
CA ALA A 203 -6.88 5.40 4.24
C ALA A 203 -6.29 6.78 4.58
N ALA A 204 -5.86 6.96 5.82
CA ALA A 204 -5.18 8.18 6.26
C ALA A 204 -3.89 8.44 5.45
N ALA A 205 -3.06 7.41 5.20
CA ALA A 205 -1.86 7.53 4.37
C ALA A 205 -2.17 7.95 2.93
N CYS A 206 -3.23 7.41 2.32
CA CYS A 206 -3.67 7.81 0.98
C CYS A 206 -4.08 9.30 0.95
N ARG A 207 -4.88 9.76 1.93
CA ARG A 207 -5.27 11.17 2.04
C ARG A 207 -4.05 12.07 2.27
N GLN A 208 -3.15 11.69 3.16
CA GLN A 208 -1.92 12.46 3.43
C GLN A 208 -1.03 12.53 2.20
N ALA A 209 -0.91 11.45 1.42
CA ALA A 209 -0.20 11.44 0.15
C ALA A 209 -0.82 12.38 -0.90
N LEU A 210 -2.16 12.51 -0.92
CA LEU A 210 -2.85 13.50 -1.76
C LEU A 210 -2.56 14.94 -1.31
N GLN A 211 -2.43 15.18 -0.01
CA GLN A 211 -2.25 16.51 0.60
C GLN A 211 -0.79 16.96 0.71
N ALA A 212 0.17 16.04 0.55
CA ALA A 212 1.59 16.37 0.68
C ALA A 212 1.98 17.50 -0.28
N PRO A 213 2.86 18.46 0.12
CA PRO A 213 3.37 19.49 -0.76
C PRO A 213 3.94 18.89 -2.06
N ALA A 214 3.66 19.51 -3.22
CA ALA A 214 4.08 18.95 -4.51
C ALA A 214 5.60 18.77 -4.60
N GLU A 215 6.35 19.72 -4.06
CA GLU A 215 7.82 19.70 -4.00
C GLU A 215 8.38 18.58 -3.12
N ALA A 216 7.63 18.15 -2.09
CA ALA A 216 8.05 17.05 -1.20
C ALA A 216 7.89 15.67 -1.84
N VAL A 217 7.01 15.56 -2.84
CA VAL A 217 6.71 14.31 -3.56
C VAL A 217 6.97 14.41 -5.06
N GLU A 218 7.81 15.37 -5.47
CA GLU A 218 8.21 15.55 -6.87
C GLU A 218 8.79 14.28 -7.47
N GLY A 219 8.45 14.02 -8.73
CA GLY A 219 8.87 12.82 -9.45
C GLY A 219 8.07 11.59 -9.04
N SER A 220 8.75 10.47 -8.89
CA SER A 220 8.18 9.22 -8.37
C SER A 220 8.83 8.89 -7.02
N ARG A 221 8.02 8.77 -5.98
CA ARG A 221 8.48 8.50 -4.62
C ARG A 221 7.78 7.27 -4.05
N ALA A 222 8.55 6.37 -3.45
CA ALA A 222 8.01 5.23 -2.72
C ALA A 222 8.08 5.47 -1.20
N PHE A 223 7.06 5.00 -0.46
CA PHE A 223 6.97 5.09 0.99
C PHE A 223 6.50 3.78 1.59
N ILE A 224 7.20 3.28 2.59
CA ILE A 224 6.74 2.13 3.39
C ILE A 224 5.64 2.60 4.33
N ILE A 225 4.51 1.92 4.29
CA ILE A 225 3.32 2.23 5.08
C ILE A 225 2.94 1.00 5.91
N ALA A 226 3.27 1.04 7.19
CA ALA A 226 3.05 -0.03 8.16
C ALA A 226 2.56 0.53 9.49
N ALA A 227 2.04 -0.33 10.37
CA ALA A 227 1.75 0.03 11.76
C ALA A 227 3.04 0.38 12.51
N ALA A 228 2.94 1.05 13.64
CA ALA A 228 4.10 1.39 14.47
C ALA A 228 4.70 0.18 15.21
N ASP A 229 3.93 -0.89 15.34
CA ASP A 229 4.29 -2.11 16.06
C ASP A 229 4.21 -3.36 15.17
N THR A 230 4.51 -4.52 15.75
CA THR A 230 4.41 -5.82 15.07
C THR A 230 3.17 -6.60 15.55
N VAL A 231 2.79 -7.65 14.80
CA VAL A 231 1.68 -8.56 15.19
C VAL A 231 2.02 -9.43 16.41
N MET A 232 3.25 -9.38 16.91
CA MET A 232 3.76 -10.26 17.97
C MET A 232 3.64 -9.60 19.35
N ASN A 233 3.50 -10.45 20.39
CA ASN A 233 3.47 -10.02 21.78
C ASN A 233 4.86 -10.06 22.46
N ARG A 234 5.93 -10.21 21.69
CA ARG A 234 7.33 -10.30 22.14
C ARG A 234 8.15 -9.11 21.60
N PRO A 235 9.23 -8.70 22.29
CA PRO A 235 10.10 -7.63 21.81
C PRO A 235 10.64 -7.90 20.40
N SER A 236 10.57 -6.87 19.55
CA SER A 236 10.96 -7.01 18.13
C SER A 236 12.45 -7.32 17.94
N ALA A 237 13.31 -6.83 18.84
CA ALA A 237 14.73 -7.15 18.83
C ALA A 237 14.98 -8.64 19.09
N ASP A 238 14.23 -9.26 20.00
CA ASP A 238 14.34 -10.68 20.33
C ASP A 238 13.87 -11.55 19.16
N LEU A 239 12.76 -11.15 18.51
CA LEU A 239 12.26 -11.83 17.31
C LEU A 239 13.30 -11.81 16.19
N LEU A 240 13.94 -10.65 15.97
CA LEU A 240 14.98 -10.50 14.96
C LEU A 240 16.20 -11.37 15.27
N ALA A 241 16.68 -11.36 16.52
CA ALA A 241 17.81 -12.16 16.94
C ALA A 241 17.54 -13.68 16.85
N GLU A 242 16.32 -14.12 17.15
CA GLU A 242 15.92 -15.53 17.08
C GLU A 242 15.81 -16.02 15.63
N VAL A 243 15.18 -15.25 14.75
CA VAL A 243 14.82 -15.71 13.40
C VAL A 243 15.85 -15.31 12.36
N PHE A 244 16.48 -14.16 12.55
CA PHE A 244 17.47 -13.57 11.63
C PHE A 244 18.73 -13.13 12.36
N PRO A 245 19.49 -14.04 13.02
CA PRO A 245 20.59 -13.68 13.95
C PRO A 245 21.73 -12.91 13.29
N GLY A 246 21.84 -12.92 11.96
CA GLY A 246 22.85 -12.17 11.22
C GLY A 246 22.41 -10.77 10.78
N VAL A 247 21.15 -10.39 11.01
CA VAL A 247 20.62 -9.10 10.57
C VAL A 247 20.88 -8.03 11.63
N ARG A 248 21.57 -6.96 11.22
CA ARG A 248 21.93 -5.84 12.11
C ARG A 248 20.75 -4.87 12.24
N LEU A 249 20.44 -4.45 13.48
CA LEU A 249 19.64 -3.26 13.72
C LEU A 249 20.48 -2.01 13.40
N THR A 250 19.96 -1.14 12.56
CA THR A 250 20.65 0.12 12.15
C THR A 250 20.38 1.27 13.10
N ARG A 251 19.36 1.14 13.96
CA ARG A 251 18.97 2.11 14.97
C ARG A 251 18.23 1.42 16.11
N GLU A 252 18.04 2.14 17.19
CA GLU A 252 17.13 1.71 18.26
C GLU A 252 15.69 1.70 17.76
N ILE A 253 14.95 0.71 18.21
CA ILE A 253 13.49 0.55 17.99
C ILE A 253 12.80 0.42 19.35
N GLY A 254 11.55 0.83 19.44
CA GLY A 254 10.75 0.57 20.63
C GLY A 254 10.61 -0.95 20.89
N GLU A 255 10.27 -1.33 22.08
CA GLU A 255 10.17 -2.74 22.51
C GLU A 255 9.40 -3.60 21.51
N PHE A 256 8.25 -3.11 21.04
CA PHE A 256 7.41 -3.78 20.02
C PHE A 256 7.46 -3.07 18.66
N GLY A 257 8.43 -2.18 18.45
CA GLY A 257 8.50 -1.33 17.27
C GLY A 257 8.60 -2.13 15.96
N THR A 258 7.97 -1.62 14.92
CA THR A 258 8.01 -2.22 13.59
C THR A 258 9.44 -2.33 13.05
N LEU A 259 9.72 -3.41 12.32
CA LEU A 259 10.97 -3.64 11.58
C LEU A 259 10.88 -3.20 10.12
N LEU A 260 9.79 -2.52 9.75
CA LEU A 260 9.60 -1.78 8.51
C LEU A 260 9.71 -0.29 8.81
N ALA A 261 10.67 0.41 8.22
CA ALA A 261 10.91 1.82 8.53
C ALA A 261 9.84 2.71 7.90
N ILE A 262 9.02 3.35 8.74
CA ILE A 262 7.98 4.30 8.32
C ILE A 262 8.44 5.76 8.44
N ASP A 263 9.71 5.99 8.69
CA ASP A 263 10.25 7.32 8.99
C ASP A 263 10.14 8.27 7.82
N ARG A 264 10.40 7.80 6.59
CA ARG A 264 10.26 8.61 5.37
C ARG A 264 8.80 9.05 5.17
N ALA A 265 7.84 8.15 5.38
CA ALA A 265 6.43 8.48 5.32
C ALA A 265 6.03 9.50 6.40
N ARG A 266 6.56 9.36 7.62
CA ARG A 266 6.35 10.34 8.70
C ARG A 266 6.87 11.73 8.34
N GLN A 267 8.08 11.81 7.84
CA GLN A 267 8.76 13.08 7.53
C GLN A 267 8.14 13.80 6.32
N VAL A 268 7.77 13.06 5.27
CA VAL A 268 7.35 13.62 4.00
C VAL A 268 5.84 13.74 3.89
N LEU A 269 5.10 12.73 4.33
CA LEU A 269 3.64 12.69 4.21
C LEU A 269 2.92 13.13 5.51
N GLY A 270 3.63 13.25 6.63
CA GLY A 270 3.01 13.41 7.95
C GLY A 270 2.27 12.15 8.41
N TYR A 271 2.66 10.98 7.86
CA TYR A 271 2.04 9.72 8.22
C TYR A 271 2.31 9.36 9.68
N GLU A 272 1.26 9.09 10.44
CA GLU A 272 1.35 8.57 11.80
C GLU A 272 0.28 7.49 11.98
N PRO A 273 0.67 6.21 12.09
CA PRO A 273 -0.29 5.13 12.33
C PRO A 273 -0.90 5.27 13.72
N ARG A 274 -2.22 5.19 13.80
CA ARG A 274 -3.00 5.43 15.02
C ARG A 274 -3.69 4.20 15.58
N HIS A 275 -3.70 3.11 14.81
CA HIS A 275 -4.44 1.91 15.15
C HIS A 275 -3.50 0.76 15.42
N SER A 276 -3.60 0.19 16.63
CA SER A 276 -2.86 -1.00 17.02
C SER A 276 -3.83 -2.14 17.38
N TRP A 277 -3.46 -3.37 17.02
CA TRP A 277 -4.17 -4.55 17.48
C TRP A 277 -4.17 -4.69 19.01
N ARG A 278 -3.20 -4.07 19.70
CA ARG A 278 -3.05 -4.11 21.16
C ARG A 278 -4.22 -3.47 21.88
N ASP A 279 -4.96 -2.59 21.20
CA ASP A 279 -6.18 -1.99 21.75
C ASP A 279 -7.39 -2.92 21.64
N HIS A 280 -7.28 -4.04 20.92
CA HIS A 280 -8.39 -4.94 20.58
C HIS A 280 -8.21 -6.36 21.11
N VAL A 281 -6.98 -6.82 21.33
CA VAL A 281 -6.67 -8.18 21.76
C VAL A 281 -5.94 -8.15 23.09
N LYS A 282 -6.48 -8.85 24.08
CA LYS A 282 -5.83 -8.95 25.41
C LYS A 282 -4.61 -9.87 25.30
N THR A 283 -3.46 -9.35 25.67
CA THR A 283 -2.25 -10.14 25.93
C THR A 283 -2.35 -10.64 27.37
N SER A 284 -2.91 -11.85 27.55
CA SER A 284 -2.87 -12.54 28.85
C SER A 284 -1.52 -13.21 29.06
#